data_71e74a65c7f498c778c1fe014403f62a
#
_entry.id   71e74a65c7f498c778c1fe014403f62a
#
_cell.length_a   1.000
_cell.length_b   1.000
_cell.length_c   1.000
_cell.angle_alpha   90.00
_cell.angle_beta   90.00
_cell.angle_gamma   90.00
#
_symmetry.space_group_name_H-M   'P 1'
#
loop_
_entity.id
_entity.type
_entity.pdbx_description
1 polymer ?
#
loop_
_entity_poly.entity_id
_entity_poly.type
_entity_poly.pdbx_seq_one_letter_code
_entity_poly.pdbx_strand_id
1 'polypeptide(L)'
;MLAEQLKTYLDKAGIHYAWVMAAIVFMFTLATSTTASAPQILILPITEAYGWDISDVSIATGLMYFMTAMLCPIGAPLMLRIGVINVVLIVIFLEVIGLLCTVLAFEKWHLLVSIGLCLGIASGIIGLGLSATVATRWFTARRGLVVGIMTSAFAAGQLIFMPVMAWITTVSNWQFAIAPGLIGGIICGALFFLLGKDWPSQLSLPAYGDDKIYYPPEENTGNAVSISFKALAGAIKHPAFWILAITFFICGLTSTGIVGQHFIPFCADNNVGIIMASSYLALMGFFNFVGTMGSGWLSDRYNNYTLLGLYYGLRGLSLLYLPYSNFDVYSLTLWAIFFGLDFIATVPPTVKLSGQFFGMINGPIVFGWIFGAHQLGSAVAAYGSGLSRDILSTYVPAFFLAGFACFVATVLFVYLLTFKPKFSINAPSEAL
;
A
#
# COMPACT_ATOMS: atom_id res chain seq x y z
N MET A 1 -22.51 1.00 24.22
CA MET A 1 -22.32 0.70 25.67
C MET A 1 -20.83 0.73 26.08
N LEU A 2 -19.95 -0.18 25.62
CA LEU A 2 -18.50 -0.13 25.99
C LEU A 2 -17.80 1.17 25.54
N ALA A 3 -18.02 1.64 24.31
CA ALA A 3 -17.47 2.89 23.82
C ALA A 3 -17.88 4.10 24.66
N GLU A 4 -19.13 4.15 25.15
CA GLU A 4 -19.64 5.22 26.01
C GLU A 4 -19.02 5.17 27.41
N GLN A 5 -18.87 3.95 27.96
CA GLN A 5 -18.19 3.77 29.26
C GLN A 5 -16.74 4.20 29.18
N LEU A 6 -16.03 3.78 28.12
CA LEU A 6 -14.65 4.20 27.87
C LEU A 6 -14.56 5.73 27.68
N LYS A 7 -15.49 6.33 26.91
CA LYS A 7 -15.56 7.78 26.76
C LYS A 7 -15.64 8.46 28.13
N THR A 8 -16.58 8.04 28.99
CA THR A 8 -16.78 8.65 30.32
C THR A 8 -15.51 8.55 31.18
N TYR A 9 -14.76 7.47 31.07
CA TYR A 9 -13.47 7.31 31.76
C TYR A 9 -12.40 8.24 31.20
N LEU A 10 -12.29 8.34 29.88
CA LEU A 10 -11.32 9.18 29.19
C LEU A 10 -11.59 10.68 29.39
N ASP A 11 -12.85 11.08 29.43
CA ASP A 11 -13.24 12.47 29.71
C ASP A 11 -12.73 12.92 31.09
N LYS A 12 -12.75 12.02 32.10
CA LYS A 12 -12.15 12.26 33.41
C LYS A 12 -10.63 12.43 33.38
N ALA A 13 -9.98 11.77 32.43
CA ALA A 13 -8.52 11.85 32.22
C ALA A 13 -8.12 12.99 31.27
N GLY A 14 -9.07 13.76 30.73
CA GLY A 14 -8.80 14.82 29.76
C GLY A 14 -8.35 14.31 28.39
N ILE A 15 -8.65 13.06 28.07
CA ILE A 15 -8.27 12.42 26.80
C ILE A 15 -9.48 12.34 25.87
N HIS A 16 -9.37 12.94 24.69
CA HIS A 16 -10.44 12.91 23.69
C HIS A 16 -10.52 11.54 22.99
N TYR A 17 -11.76 11.04 22.78
CA TYR A 17 -12.00 9.71 22.18
C TYR A 17 -11.41 9.53 20.77
N ALA A 18 -11.16 10.59 20.04
CA ALA A 18 -10.48 10.55 18.74
C ALA A 18 -9.14 9.79 18.78
N TRP A 19 -8.41 9.84 19.91
CA TRP A 19 -7.16 9.11 20.09
C TRP A 19 -7.36 7.61 20.21
N VAL A 20 -8.51 7.16 20.71
CA VAL A 20 -8.89 5.73 20.68
C VAL A 20 -9.09 5.27 19.24
N MET A 21 -9.81 6.06 18.43
CA MET A 21 -9.99 5.77 17.02
C MET A 21 -8.65 5.72 16.26
N ALA A 22 -7.76 6.66 16.53
CA ALA A 22 -6.41 6.66 15.94
C ALA A 22 -5.61 5.41 16.38
N ALA A 23 -5.69 5.02 17.65
CA ALA A 23 -4.99 3.85 18.18
C ALA A 23 -5.49 2.53 17.57
N ILE A 24 -6.80 2.34 17.44
CA ILE A 24 -7.34 1.11 16.85
C ILE A 24 -7.04 1.04 15.34
N VAL A 25 -7.04 2.18 14.61
CA VAL A 25 -6.60 2.22 13.21
C VAL A 25 -5.10 1.95 13.10
N PHE A 26 -4.28 2.48 13.99
CA PHE A 26 -2.85 2.17 14.05
C PHE A 26 -2.61 0.66 14.24
N MET A 27 -3.27 0.04 15.23
CA MET A 27 -3.15 -1.40 15.48
C MET A 27 -3.62 -2.23 14.29
N PHE A 28 -4.71 -1.83 13.65
CA PHE A 28 -5.21 -2.48 12.45
C PHE A 28 -4.21 -2.37 11.30
N THR A 29 -3.69 -1.17 11.02
CA THR A 29 -2.70 -0.96 9.95
C THR A 29 -1.41 -1.74 10.21
N LEU A 30 -1.01 -1.86 11.47
CA LEU A 30 0.11 -2.70 11.89
C LEU A 30 -0.18 -4.20 11.66
N ALA A 31 -1.39 -4.67 11.98
CA ALA A 31 -1.79 -6.06 11.76
C ALA A 31 -1.92 -6.41 10.27
N THR A 32 -2.49 -5.54 9.44
CA THR A 32 -2.65 -5.77 7.99
C THR A 32 -1.31 -5.84 7.25
N SER A 33 -0.22 -5.30 7.83
CA SER A 33 1.12 -5.47 7.26
C SER A 33 1.53 -6.94 7.18
N THR A 34 1.07 -7.80 8.11
CA THR A 34 1.31 -9.25 8.09
C THR A 34 0.61 -9.92 6.90
N THR A 35 -0.64 -9.51 6.63
CA THR A 35 -1.43 -10.01 5.50
C THR A 35 -0.78 -9.64 4.17
N ALA A 36 -0.30 -8.40 4.04
CA ALA A 36 0.42 -7.94 2.85
C ALA A 36 1.78 -8.63 2.68
N SER A 37 2.45 -9.01 3.77
CA SER A 37 3.75 -9.70 3.75
C SER A 37 3.63 -11.21 3.56
N ALA A 38 2.46 -11.80 3.84
CA ALA A 38 2.26 -13.24 3.75
C ALA A 38 2.66 -13.84 2.38
N PRO A 39 2.21 -13.31 1.23
CA PRO A 39 2.62 -13.85 -0.07
C PRO A 39 4.14 -13.82 -0.29
N GLN A 40 4.81 -12.78 0.20
CA GLN A 40 6.26 -12.58 0.06
C GLN A 40 7.08 -13.62 0.85
N ILE A 41 6.61 -13.96 2.05
CA ILE A 41 7.27 -14.93 2.93
C ILE A 41 6.91 -16.37 2.55
N LEU A 42 5.67 -16.60 2.14
CA LEU A 42 5.14 -17.95 1.91
C LEU A 42 5.45 -18.52 0.53
N ILE A 43 5.93 -17.71 -0.43
CA ILE A 43 6.18 -18.18 -1.79
C ILE A 43 7.13 -19.38 -1.83
N LEU A 44 8.29 -19.32 -1.17
CA LEU A 44 9.24 -20.41 -1.12
C LEU A 44 8.72 -21.63 -0.31
N PRO A 45 8.24 -21.45 0.94
CA PRO A 45 7.72 -22.57 1.71
C PRO A 45 6.56 -23.33 1.03
N ILE A 46 5.69 -22.65 0.29
CA ILE A 46 4.59 -23.28 -0.44
C ILE A 46 5.15 -24.06 -1.65
N THR A 47 6.05 -23.46 -2.43
CA THR A 47 6.64 -24.14 -3.60
C THR A 47 7.42 -25.37 -3.17
N GLU A 48 8.16 -25.32 -2.08
CA GLU A 48 8.89 -26.47 -1.53
C GLU A 48 7.94 -27.56 -0.99
N ALA A 49 6.88 -27.17 -0.27
CA ALA A 49 5.97 -28.12 0.35
C ALA A 49 5.13 -28.92 -0.66
N TYR A 50 4.76 -28.31 -1.78
CA TYR A 50 3.86 -28.91 -2.77
C TYR A 50 4.56 -29.26 -4.09
N GLY A 51 5.82 -28.91 -4.27
CA GLY A 51 6.54 -29.10 -5.54
C GLY A 51 5.96 -28.25 -6.70
N TRP A 52 5.38 -27.09 -6.36
CA TRP A 52 4.82 -26.18 -7.35
C TRP A 52 5.89 -25.20 -7.87
N ASP A 53 5.63 -24.63 -9.03
CA ASP A 53 6.50 -23.60 -9.59
C ASP A 53 6.26 -22.25 -8.87
N ILE A 54 7.27 -21.38 -8.91
CA ILE A 54 7.15 -20.04 -8.31
C ILE A 54 6.05 -19.23 -8.99
N SER A 55 5.85 -19.41 -10.31
CA SER A 55 4.77 -18.75 -11.05
C SER A 55 3.38 -19.18 -10.59
N ASP A 56 3.20 -20.43 -10.12
CA ASP A 56 1.93 -20.94 -9.61
C ASP A 56 1.47 -20.18 -8.33
N VAL A 57 2.42 -19.78 -7.49
CA VAL A 57 2.13 -18.98 -6.29
C VAL A 57 2.05 -17.49 -6.64
N SER A 58 2.93 -17.04 -7.53
CA SER A 58 3.03 -15.64 -7.94
C SER A 58 1.81 -15.15 -8.71
N ILE A 59 1.10 -16.03 -9.46
CA ILE A 59 -0.14 -15.66 -10.15
C ILE A 59 -1.24 -15.26 -9.14
N ALA A 60 -1.30 -15.91 -7.97
CA ALA A 60 -2.24 -15.54 -6.92
C ALA A 60 -1.93 -14.15 -6.35
N THR A 61 -0.65 -13.82 -6.17
CA THR A 61 -0.23 -12.48 -5.75
C THR A 61 -0.47 -11.44 -6.84
N GLY A 62 -0.24 -11.81 -8.11
CA GLY A 62 -0.60 -10.97 -9.26
C GLY A 62 -2.09 -10.64 -9.27
N LEU A 63 -2.97 -11.64 -9.04
CA LEU A 63 -4.41 -11.46 -8.92
C LEU A 63 -4.76 -10.58 -7.72
N MET A 64 -4.07 -10.73 -6.58
CA MET A 64 -4.26 -9.87 -5.41
C MET A 64 -4.01 -8.39 -5.74
N TYR A 65 -2.91 -8.07 -6.41
CA TYR A 65 -2.62 -6.70 -6.82
C TYR A 65 -3.59 -6.19 -7.89
N PHE A 66 -4.02 -7.06 -8.81
CA PHE A 66 -5.04 -6.71 -9.79
C PHE A 66 -6.38 -6.35 -9.13
N MET A 67 -6.85 -7.16 -8.17
CA MET A 67 -8.06 -6.85 -7.40
C MET A 67 -7.91 -5.57 -6.58
N THR A 68 -6.73 -5.35 -5.99
CA THR A 68 -6.40 -4.10 -5.30
C THR A 68 -6.49 -2.91 -6.26
N ALA A 69 -5.97 -3.02 -7.48
CA ALA A 69 -6.05 -1.95 -8.49
C ALA A 69 -7.49 -1.58 -8.85
N MET A 70 -8.35 -2.58 -9.00
CA MET A 70 -9.77 -2.37 -9.37
C MET A 70 -10.59 -1.76 -8.24
N LEU A 71 -10.25 -2.05 -6.99
CA LEU A 71 -11.07 -1.70 -5.84
C LEU A 71 -10.58 -0.47 -5.06
N CYS A 72 -9.29 -0.11 -5.17
CA CYS A 72 -8.77 1.03 -4.42
C CYS A 72 -9.48 2.38 -4.72
N PRO A 73 -9.98 2.69 -5.94
CA PRO A 73 -10.77 3.89 -6.18
C PRO A 73 -12.19 3.83 -5.58
N ILE A 74 -12.63 2.65 -5.14
CA ILE A 74 -13.99 2.40 -4.63
C ILE A 74 -14.02 2.39 -3.10
N GLY A 75 -12.89 2.15 -2.44
CA GLY A 75 -12.80 1.98 -0.98
C GLY A 75 -13.35 3.17 -0.20
N ALA A 76 -12.92 4.40 -0.51
CA ALA A 76 -13.41 5.60 0.17
C ALA A 76 -14.92 5.84 -0.06
N PRO A 77 -15.46 5.73 -1.30
CA PRO A 77 -16.89 5.73 -1.53
C PRO A 77 -17.68 4.68 -0.72
N LEU A 78 -17.12 3.48 -0.58
CA LEU A 78 -17.76 2.41 0.20
C LEU A 78 -17.84 2.78 1.69
N MET A 79 -16.74 3.35 2.25
CA MET A 79 -16.71 3.85 3.63
C MET A 79 -17.70 4.98 3.88
N LEU A 80 -18.00 5.80 2.86
CA LEU A 80 -19.03 6.84 2.97
C LEU A 80 -20.44 6.23 3.01
N ARG A 81 -20.69 5.18 2.24
CA ARG A 81 -22.03 4.59 2.06
C ARG A 81 -22.43 3.67 3.21
N ILE A 82 -21.57 2.76 3.65
CA ILE A 82 -21.91 1.75 4.65
C ILE A 82 -21.19 1.95 5.99
N GLY A 83 -20.44 3.03 6.11
CA GLY A 83 -19.66 3.36 7.32
C GLY A 83 -18.25 2.73 7.30
N VAL A 84 -17.33 3.39 8.02
CA VAL A 84 -15.93 2.93 8.15
C VAL A 84 -15.87 1.63 8.92
N ILE A 85 -16.65 1.52 10.01
CA ILE A 85 -16.59 0.36 10.91
C ILE A 85 -17.03 -0.90 10.17
N ASN A 86 -18.15 -0.84 9.44
CA ASN A 86 -18.64 -1.99 8.69
C ASN A 86 -17.64 -2.40 7.58
N VAL A 87 -17.05 -1.44 6.87
CA VAL A 87 -16.04 -1.71 5.85
C VAL A 87 -14.82 -2.40 6.47
N VAL A 88 -14.30 -1.90 7.59
CA VAL A 88 -13.15 -2.51 8.27
C VAL A 88 -13.47 -3.92 8.76
N LEU A 89 -14.65 -4.16 9.32
CA LEU A 89 -15.06 -5.50 9.75
C LEU A 89 -15.17 -6.49 8.58
N ILE A 90 -15.69 -6.05 7.43
CA ILE A 90 -15.72 -6.86 6.20
C ILE A 90 -14.30 -7.18 5.74
N VAL A 91 -13.40 -6.20 5.75
CA VAL A 91 -11.99 -6.37 5.37
C VAL A 91 -11.30 -7.36 6.30
N ILE A 92 -11.42 -7.21 7.62
CA ILE A 92 -10.86 -8.14 8.60
C ILE A 92 -11.39 -9.56 8.38
N PHE A 93 -12.68 -9.70 8.13
CA PHE A 93 -13.29 -10.99 7.83
C PHE A 93 -12.66 -11.63 6.58
N LEU A 94 -12.49 -10.86 5.50
CA LEU A 94 -11.85 -11.35 4.28
C LEU A 94 -10.37 -11.69 4.50
N GLU A 95 -9.62 -10.90 5.29
CA GLU A 95 -8.23 -11.18 5.62
C GLU A 95 -8.09 -12.47 6.44
N VAL A 96 -8.90 -12.62 7.48
CA VAL A 96 -8.88 -13.82 8.34
C VAL A 96 -9.24 -15.08 7.53
N ILE A 97 -10.31 -15.02 6.74
CA ILE A 97 -10.70 -16.15 5.88
C ILE A 97 -9.64 -16.41 4.81
N GLY A 98 -9.11 -15.37 4.16
CA GLY A 98 -8.06 -15.50 3.15
C GLY A 98 -6.83 -16.19 3.72
N LEU A 99 -6.33 -15.77 4.89
CA LEU A 99 -5.21 -16.41 5.56
C LEU A 99 -5.50 -17.86 5.93
N LEU A 100 -6.67 -18.17 6.52
CA LEU A 100 -7.06 -19.53 6.87
C LEU A 100 -7.17 -20.43 5.63
N CYS A 101 -7.77 -19.94 4.55
CA CYS A 101 -7.88 -20.69 3.30
C CYS A 101 -6.51 -20.91 2.64
N THR A 102 -5.54 -19.98 2.83
CA THR A 102 -4.16 -20.16 2.33
C THR A 102 -3.49 -21.35 3.02
N VAL A 103 -3.67 -21.51 4.32
CA VAL A 103 -3.10 -22.65 5.08
C VAL A 103 -3.75 -23.99 4.71
N LEU A 104 -5.03 -23.95 4.37
CA LEU A 104 -5.80 -25.14 3.97
C LEU A 104 -5.68 -25.42 2.45
N ALA A 105 -4.87 -24.66 1.73
CA ALA A 105 -4.69 -24.85 0.29
C ALA A 105 -3.91 -26.15 0.02
N PHE A 106 -4.45 -26.99 -0.85
CA PHE A 106 -3.80 -28.22 -1.38
C PHE A 106 -3.85 -28.28 -2.91
N GLU A 107 -4.53 -27.33 -3.55
CA GLU A 107 -4.60 -27.14 -4.99
C GLU A 107 -4.24 -25.70 -5.35
N LYS A 108 -3.61 -25.47 -6.50
CA LYS A 108 -3.15 -24.15 -6.94
C LYS A 108 -4.26 -23.11 -6.98
N TRP A 109 -5.48 -23.48 -7.39
CA TRP A 109 -6.61 -22.56 -7.46
C TRP A 109 -7.10 -22.06 -6.08
N HIS A 110 -6.81 -22.81 -5.00
CA HIS A 110 -7.12 -22.32 -3.64
C HIS A 110 -6.35 -21.04 -3.31
N LEU A 111 -5.10 -20.90 -3.81
CA LEU A 111 -4.34 -19.69 -3.63
C LEU A 111 -4.92 -18.51 -4.42
N LEU A 112 -5.52 -18.76 -5.60
CA LEU A 112 -6.21 -17.71 -6.36
C LEU A 112 -7.41 -17.16 -5.57
N VAL A 113 -8.15 -18.01 -4.89
CA VAL A 113 -9.29 -17.58 -4.07
C VAL A 113 -8.81 -16.93 -2.78
N SER A 114 -7.89 -17.54 -2.05
CA SER A 114 -7.44 -17.07 -0.75
C SER A 114 -6.59 -15.81 -0.86
N ILE A 115 -5.44 -15.88 -1.52
CA ILE A 115 -4.53 -14.73 -1.69
C ILE A 115 -5.11 -13.77 -2.73
N GLY A 116 -5.46 -14.28 -3.91
CA GLY A 116 -5.88 -13.45 -5.05
C GLY A 116 -7.14 -12.67 -4.78
N LEU A 117 -8.24 -13.35 -4.44
CA LEU A 117 -9.53 -12.70 -4.26
C LEU A 117 -9.71 -12.17 -2.82
N CYS A 118 -9.60 -13.01 -1.79
CA CYS A 118 -9.91 -12.56 -0.43
C CYS A 118 -8.96 -11.46 0.04
N LEU A 119 -7.63 -11.67 -0.01
CA LEU A 119 -6.67 -10.66 0.41
C LEU A 119 -6.61 -9.49 -0.57
N GLY A 120 -6.82 -9.73 -1.88
CA GLY A 120 -6.85 -8.68 -2.90
C GLY A 120 -8.02 -7.73 -2.75
N ILE A 121 -9.23 -8.25 -2.50
CA ILE A 121 -10.44 -7.44 -2.22
C ILE A 121 -10.25 -6.66 -0.93
N ALA A 122 -9.78 -7.31 0.13
CA ALA A 122 -9.51 -6.68 1.41
C ALA A 122 -8.53 -5.49 1.29
N SER A 123 -7.37 -5.73 0.67
CA SER A 123 -6.34 -4.72 0.44
C SER A 123 -6.84 -3.57 -0.45
N GLY A 124 -7.64 -3.88 -1.48
CA GLY A 124 -8.19 -2.88 -2.40
C GLY A 124 -9.18 -1.94 -1.72
N ILE A 125 -10.06 -2.46 -0.90
CA ILE A 125 -11.09 -1.66 -0.21
C ILE A 125 -10.47 -0.73 0.83
N ILE A 126 -9.49 -1.21 1.61
CA ILE A 126 -8.92 -0.42 2.69
C ILE A 126 -7.89 0.60 2.18
N GLY A 127 -7.00 0.19 1.31
CA GLY A 127 -5.99 1.00 0.63
C GLY A 127 -5.40 2.13 1.50
N LEU A 128 -5.10 3.26 0.87
CA LEU A 128 -4.63 4.48 1.54
C LEU A 128 -5.78 5.28 2.20
N GLY A 129 -7.04 4.86 2.00
CA GLY A 129 -8.21 5.66 2.35
C GLY A 129 -8.59 5.67 3.83
N LEU A 130 -8.33 4.59 4.58
CA LEU A 130 -8.81 4.44 5.95
C LEU A 130 -8.24 5.52 6.89
N SER A 131 -6.91 5.65 6.93
CA SER A 131 -6.23 6.61 7.81
C SER A 131 -6.65 8.04 7.51
N ALA A 132 -6.76 8.39 6.22
CA ALA A 132 -7.22 9.71 5.79
C ALA A 132 -8.69 9.95 6.18
N THR A 133 -9.57 8.96 6.01
CA THR A 133 -11.00 9.07 6.34
C THR A 133 -11.21 9.26 7.84
N VAL A 134 -10.55 8.43 8.67
CA VAL A 134 -10.68 8.55 10.13
C VAL A 134 -10.09 9.87 10.63
N ALA A 135 -8.91 10.27 10.14
CA ALA A 135 -8.32 11.55 10.52
C ALA A 135 -9.21 12.74 10.12
N THR A 136 -9.85 12.69 8.95
CA THR A 136 -10.74 13.76 8.49
C THR A 136 -11.99 13.89 9.33
N ARG A 137 -12.56 12.77 9.78
CA ARG A 137 -13.79 12.76 10.59
C ARG A 137 -13.56 13.08 12.06
N TRP A 138 -12.43 12.64 12.62
CA TRP A 138 -12.18 12.69 14.05
C TRP A 138 -11.26 13.82 14.50
N PHE A 139 -10.50 14.44 13.57
CA PHE A 139 -9.49 15.46 13.90
C PHE A 139 -9.63 16.69 13.00
N THR A 140 -9.78 17.85 13.61
CA THR A 140 -9.61 19.16 12.97
C THR A 140 -8.18 19.67 13.23
N ALA A 141 -7.73 19.55 14.47
CA ALA A 141 -6.36 19.85 14.85
C ALA A 141 -5.44 18.62 14.64
N ARG A 142 -4.18 18.85 14.27
CA ARG A 142 -3.12 17.83 14.13
C ARG A 142 -3.42 16.70 13.12
N ARG A 143 -4.33 16.93 12.16
CA ARG A 143 -4.76 15.91 11.19
C ARG A 143 -3.59 15.27 10.46
N GLY A 144 -2.63 16.05 9.95
CA GLY A 144 -1.45 15.55 9.24
C GLY A 144 -0.58 14.63 10.11
N LEU A 145 -0.35 15.01 11.38
CA LEU A 145 0.39 14.18 12.34
C LEU A 145 -0.30 12.83 12.55
N VAL A 146 -1.63 12.85 12.75
CA VAL A 146 -2.40 11.63 13.00
C VAL A 146 -2.40 10.70 11.80
N VAL A 147 -2.57 11.23 10.57
CA VAL A 147 -2.42 10.43 9.33
C VAL A 147 -1.03 9.82 9.27
N GLY A 148 0.02 10.61 9.52
CA GLY A 148 1.40 10.13 9.51
C GLY A 148 1.63 9.00 10.52
N ILE A 149 1.13 9.13 11.75
CA ILE A 149 1.22 8.08 12.77
C ILE A 149 0.48 6.80 12.32
N MET A 150 -0.78 6.93 11.87
CA MET A 150 -1.56 5.76 11.45
C MET A 150 -0.96 5.05 10.23
N THR A 151 -0.43 5.78 9.26
CA THR A 151 0.18 5.16 8.07
C THR A 151 1.56 4.57 8.35
N SER A 152 2.35 5.14 9.26
CA SER A 152 3.65 4.59 9.65
C SER A 152 3.54 3.21 10.31
N ALA A 153 2.38 2.87 10.87
CA ALA A 153 2.12 1.56 11.46
C ALA A 153 2.34 0.40 10.47
N PHE A 154 2.07 0.63 9.17
CA PHE A 154 2.30 -0.39 8.14
C PHE A 154 3.79 -0.75 8.03
N ALA A 155 4.66 0.26 7.94
CA ALA A 155 6.11 0.05 7.88
C ALA A 155 6.65 -0.56 9.19
N ALA A 156 6.15 -0.10 10.34
CA ALA A 156 6.50 -0.67 11.65
C ALA A 156 6.08 -2.15 11.75
N GLY A 157 4.90 -2.49 11.24
CA GLY A 157 4.42 -3.86 11.18
C GLY A 157 5.29 -4.74 10.28
N GLN A 158 5.68 -4.28 9.11
CA GLN A 158 6.61 -5.02 8.25
C GLN A 158 7.96 -5.25 8.93
N LEU A 159 8.52 -4.21 9.57
CA LEU A 159 9.80 -4.31 10.29
C LEU A 159 9.77 -5.40 11.38
N ILE A 160 8.65 -5.53 12.08
CA ILE A 160 8.50 -6.49 13.17
C ILE A 160 8.11 -7.88 12.64
N PHE A 161 7.06 -7.93 11.82
CA PHE A 161 6.42 -9.21 11.50
C PHE A 161 7.10 -9.98 10.36
N MET A 162 7.73 -9.32 9.37
CA MET A 162 8.39 -10.07 8.29
C MET A 162 9.50 -11.01 8.80
N PRO A 163 10.47 -10.57 9.62
CA PRO A 163 11.46 -11.49 10.18
C PRO A 163 10.85 -12.54 11.11
N VAL A 164 9.82 -12.19 11.88
CA VAL A 164 9.11 -13.13 12.75
C VAL A 164 8.41 -14.22 11.94
N MET A 165 7.68 -13.86 10.90
CA MET A 165 7.01 -14.81 10.01
C MET A 165 8.02 -15.71 9.31
N ALA A 166 9.13 -15.14 8.80
CA ALA A 166 10.21 -15.90 8.19
C ALA A 166 10.87 -16.86 9.17
N TRP A 167 11.10 -16.43 10.42
CA TRP A 167 11.64 -17.31 11.47
C TRP A 167 10.67 -18.47 11.77
N ILE A 168 9.37 -18.21 11.88
CA ILE A 168 8.37 -19.27 12.13
C ILE A 168 8.44 -20.34 11.02
N THR A 169 8.61 -19.96 9.74
CA THR A 169 8.73 -20.94 8.65
C THR A 169 9.95 -21.85 8.78
N THR A 170 11.00 -21.42 9.48
CA THR A 170 12.23 -22.23 9.64
C THR A 170 12.21 -23.13 10.87
N VAL A 171 11.50 -22.74 11.94
CA VAL A 171 11.48 -23.50 13.21
C VAL A 171 10.21 -24.33 13.38
N SER A 172 9.20 -24.13 12.53
CA SER A 172 7.91 -24.81 12.60
C SER A 172 7.36 -25.03 11.18
N ASN A 173 6.13 -25.51 11.08
CA ASN A 173 5.46 -25.60 9.79
C ASN A 173 5.14 -24.19 9.26
N TRP A 174 5.33 -23.97 7.96
CA TRP A 174 5.09 -22.69 7.32
C TRP A 174 3.66 -22.13 7.54
N GLN A 175 2.69 -23.03 7.76
CA GLN A 175 1.30 -22.68 8.06
C GLN A 175 1.18 -21.77 9.29
N PHE A 176 2.04 -21.93 10.29
CA PHE A 176 2.02 -21.09 11.48
C PHE A 176 2.55 -19.67 11.25
N ALA A 177 3.21 -19.41 10.12
CA ALA A 177 3.70 -18.06 9.80
C ALA A 177 2.58 -17.03 9.66
N ILE A 178 1.34 -17.45 9.38
CA ILE A 178 0.17 -16.56 9.30
C ILE A 178 -0.41 -16.19 10.68
N ALA A 179 0.01 -16.85 11.76
CA ALA A 179 -0.56 -16.66 13.10
C ALA A 179 -0.54 -15.19 13.58
N PRO A 180 0.53 -14.40 13.36
CA PRO A 180 0.52 -12.99 13.73
C PRO A 180 -0.60 -12.20 13.04
N GLY A 181 -0.87 -12.47 11.76
CA GLY A 181 -1.95 -11.84 10.99
C GLY A 181 -3.33 -12.26 11.50
N LEU A 182 -3.54 -13.55 11.77
CA LEU A 182 -4.80 -14.06 12.30
C LEU A 182 -5.12 -13.47 13.67
N ILE A 183 -4.16 -13.52 14.59
CA ILE A 183 -4.31 -12.99 15.95
C ILE A 183 -4.57 -11.48 15.90
N GLY A 184 -3.77 -10.76 15.11
CA GLY A 184 -3.92 -9.30 14.90
C GLY A 184 -5.29 -8.97 14.32
N GLY A 185 -5.74 -9.68 13.30
CA GLY A 185 -7.06 -9.50 12.68
C GLY A 185 -8.20 -9.72 13.67
N ILE A 186 -8.17 -10.80 14.45
CA ILE A 186 -9.20 -11.10 15.46
C ILE A 186 -9.24 -10.02 16.54
N ILE A 187 -8.08 -9.61 17.07
CA ILE A 187 -7.99 -8.54 18.08
C ILE A 187 -8.53 -7.24 17.51
N CYS A 188 -8.11 -6.84 16.31
CA CYS A 188 -8.58 -5.62 15.67
C CYS A 188 -10.09 -5.68 15.37
N GLY A 189 -10.60 -6.82 14.91
CA GLY A 189 -12.02 -7.05 14.71
C GLY A 189 -12.83 -6.81 15.98
N ALA A 190 -12.39 -7.37 17.09
CA ALA A 190 -13.02 -7.16 18.41
C ALA A 190 -12.95 -5.68 18.83
N LEU A 191 -11.80 -5.01 18.64
CA LEU A 191 -11.63 -3.60 18.98
C LEU A 191 -12.55 -2.69 18.14
N PHE A 192 -12.63 -2.90 16.83
CA PHE A 192 -13.53 -2.13 15.97
C PHE A 192 -14.99 -2.40 16.27
N PHE A 193 -15.36 -3.65 16.54
CA PHE A 193 -16.74 -4.00 16.90
C PHE A 193 -17.16 -3.37 18.23
N LEU A 194 -16.31 -3.38 19.25
CA LEU A 194 -16.63 -2.91 20.60
C LEU A 194 -16.47 -1.40 20.76
N LEU A 195 -15.44 -0.80 20.17
CA LEU A 195 -15.03 0.58 20.40
C LEU A 195 -15.16 1.46 19.16
N GLY A 196 -15.22 0.88 17.96
CA GLY A 196 -15.28 1.64 16.71
C GLY A 196 -16.53 2.49 16.60
N LYS A 197 -16.37 3.71 16.08
CA LYS A 197 -17.45 4.66 15.78
C LYS A 197 -17.14 5.37 14.46
N ASP A 198 -18.15 5.54 13.62
CA ASP A 198 -17.99 6.19 12.32
C ASP A 198 -17.77 7.69 12.41
N TRP A 199 -18.43 8.34 13.40
CA TRP A 199 -18.41 9.76 13.60
C TRP A 199 -18.35 10.12 15.09
N PRO A 200 -17.67 11.24 15.45
CA PRO A 200 -17.67 11.74 16.83
C PRO A 200 -19.06 12.01 17.38
N SER A 201 -19.99 12.48 16.52
CA SER A 201 -21.37 12.78 16.88
C SER A 201 -22.14 11.57 17.44
N GLN A 202 -21.75 10.34 17.11
CA GLN A 202 -22.34 9.11 17.69
C GLN A 202 -22.04 8.97 19.20
N LEU A 203 -21.06 9.70 19.70
CA LEU A 203 -20.73 9.80 21.11
C LEU A 203 -21.03 11.19 21.68
N SER A 204 -21.79 12.02 20.96
CA SER A 204 -22.06 13.42 21.31
C SER A 204 -20.77 14.21 21.59
N LEU A 205 -19.74 14.02 20.73
CA LEU A 205 -18.46 14.71 20.78
C LEU A 205 -18.26 15.55 19.52
N PRO A 206 -17.59 16.72 19.60
CA PRO A 206 -17.00 17.37 18.44
C PRO A 206 -15.80 16.58 17.92
N ALA A 207 -15.27 16.92 16.75
CA ALA A 207 -13.96 16.46 16.33
C ALA A 207 -12.87 17.05 17.23
N TYR A 208 -11.74 16.34 17.39
CA TYR A 208 -10.63 16.84 18.20
C TYR A 208 -10.07 18.15 17.64
N GLY A 209 -10.13 19.20 18.45
CA GLY A 209 -9.75 20.58 18.09
C GLY A 209 -10.88 21.41 17.48
N ASP A 210 -12.12 20.95 17.60
CA ASP A 210 -13.33 21.70 17.23
C ASP A 210 -14.24 21.89 18.46
N ASP A 211 -15.03 22.96 18.45
CA ASP A 211 -15.98 23.28 19.52
C ASP A 211 -17.41 22.83 19.18
N LYS A 212 -17.70 22.54 17.92
CA LYS A 212 -19.04 22.21 17.44
C LYS A 212 -19.14 20.74 17.01
N ILE A 213 -20.24 20.09 17.42
CA ILE A 213 -20.55 18.74 16.98
C ILE A 213 -21.09 18.84 15.55
N TYR A 214 -20.38 18.16 14.63
CA TYR A 214 -20.81 17.99 13.24
C TYR A 214 -21.66 16.72 13.13
N TYR A 215 -22.89 16.89 12.69
CA TYR A 215 -23.77 15.78 12.32
C TYR A 215 -23.68 15.59 10.81
N PRO A 216 -23.22 14.42 10.31
CA PRO A 216 -23.22 14.17 8.88
C PRO A 216 -24.65 14.27 8.34
N PRO A 217 -24.85 14.85 7.13
CA PRO A 217 -26.17 14.88 6.53
C PRO A 217 -26.72 13.47 6.35
N GLU A 218 -28.00 13.28 6.65
CA GLU A 218 -28.71 12.06 6.34
C GLU A 218 -28.69 11.88 4.81
N GLU A 219 -28.04 10.81 4.40
CA GLU A 219 -27.96 10.25 3.05
C GLU A 219 -28.38 11.17 1.86
N ASN A 220 -27.46 12.01 1.45
CA ASN A 220 -27.43 12.45 0.05
C ASN A 220 -26.04 12.22 -0.52
N THR A 221 -25.55 11.00 -0.38
CA THR A 221 -24.39 10.53 -1.11
C THR A 221 -24.85 10.27 -2.53
N GLY A 222 -24.84 11.30 -3.35
CA GLY A 222 -24.81 11.13 -4.78
C GLY A 222 -23.81 10.02 -5.09
N ASN A 223 -24.09 9.18 -6.05
CA ASN A 223 -23.37 7.95 -6.30
C ASN A 223 -21.84 8.20 -6.34
N ALA A 224 -21.17 8.10 -5.18
CA ALA A 224 -19.76 8.44 -5.01
C ALA A 224 -18.86 7.62 -5.95
N VAL A 225 -19.31 6.41 -6.32
CA VAL A 225 -18.72 5.59 -7.38
C VAL A 225 -18.85 6.31 -8.72
N SER A 226 -20.01 6.91 -9.03
CA SER A 226 -20.20 7.70 -10.25
C SER A 226 -19.27 8.92 -10.28
N ILE A 227 -19.03 9.58 -9.15
CA ILE A 227 -18.09 10.72 -9.07
C ILE A 227 -16.68 10.27 -9.42
N SER A 228 -16.23 9.13 -8.87
CA SER A 228 -14.91 8.57 -9.14
C SER A 228 -14.74 8.24 -10.64
N PHE A 229 -15.74 7.59 -11.27
CA PHE A 229 -15.69 7.28 -12.70
C PHE A 229 -15.82 8.53 -13.59
N LYS A 230 -16.59 9.55 -13.19
CA LYS A 230 -16.65 10.84 -13.92
C LYS A 230 -15.30 11.56 -13.87
N ALA A 231 -14.63 11.55 -12.72
CA ALA A 231 -13.28 12.11 -12.57
C ALA A 231 -12.27 11.38 -13.47
N LEU A 232 -12.33 10.04 -13.52
CA LEU A 232 -11.52 9.25 -14.45
C LEU A 232 -11.81 9.63 -15.90
N ALA A 233 -13.10 9.65 -16.32
CA ALA A 233 -13.50 9.97 -17.67
C ALA A 233 -13.04 11.37 -18.13
N GLY A 234 -12.90 12.30 -17.19
CA GLY A 234 -12.28 13.61 -17.43
C GLY A 234 -10.75 13.50 -17.55
N ALA A 235 -10.13 12.79 -16.63
CA ALA A 235 -8.67 12.68 -16.52
C ALA A 235 -8.02 11.96 -17.70
N ILE A 236 -8.61 10.88 -18.21
CA ILE A 236 -8.07 10.09 -19.35
C ILE A 236 -7.94 10.90 -20.64
N LYS A 237 -8.66 12.01 -20.76
CA LYS A 237 -8.56 12.94 -21.90
C LYS A 237 -7.32 13.84 -21.80
N HIS A 238 -6.66 13.85 -20.65
CA HIS A 238 -5.55 14.75 -20.38
C HIS A 238 -4.20 13.99 -20.44
N PRO A 239 -3.22 14.42 -21.25
CA PRO A 239 -1.94 13.73 -21.37
C PRO A 239 -1.20 13.54 -20.04
N ALA A 240 -1.33 14.49 -19.10
CA ALA A 240 -0.72 14.40 -17.78
C ALA A 240 -1.19 13.17 -16.99
N PHE A 241 -2.46 12.74 -17.17
CA PHE A 241 -2.94 11.51 -16.55
C PHE A 241 -2.13 10.30 -16.98
N TRP A 242 -1.92 10.14 -18.29
CA TRP A 242 -1.20 8.99 -18.84
C TRP A 242 0.27 8.98 -18.44
N ILE A 243 0.91 10.15 -18.38
CA ILE A 243 2.32 10.24 -17.93
C ILE A 243 2.41 9.81 -16.47
N LEU A 244 1.56 10.35 -15.59
CA LEU A 244 1.55 9.98 -14.19
C LEU A 244 1.14 8.51 -14.00
N ALA A 245 0.15 8.01 -14.74
CA ALA A 245 -0.29 6.62 -14.65
C ALA A 245 0.78 5.63 -15.13
N ILE A 246 1.45 5.90 -16.28
CA ILE A 246 2.51 5.05 -16.81
C ILE A 246 3.73 5.04 -15.89
N THR A 247 4.17 6.21 -15.43
CA THR A 247 5.33 6.28 -14.54
C THR A 247 5.02 5.63 -13.18
N PHE A 248 3.79 5.78 -12.70
CA PHE A 248 3.39 5.13 -11.45
C PHE A 248 3.14 3.63 -11.61
N PHE A 249 2.72 3.17 -12.79
CA PHE A 249 2.73 1.75 -13.17
C PHE A 249 4.16 1.18 -13.09
N ILE A 250 5.16 1.89 -13.64
CA ILE A 250 6.58 1.50 -13.54
C ILE A 250 7.04 1.49 -12.07
N CYS A 251 6.55 2.43 -11.24
CA CYS A 251 6.82 2.39 -9.81
C CYS A 251 6.32 1.09 -9.17
N GLY A 252 5.07 0.71 -9.41
CA GLY A 252 4.50 -0.54 -8.89
C GLY A 252 5.23 -1.78 -9.38
N LEU A 253 5.56 -1.82 -10.68
CA LEU A 253 6.31 -2.89 -11.29
C LEU A 253 7.67 -3.08 -10.58
N THR A 254 8.38 -2.00 -10.30
CA THR A 254 9.77 -2.01 -9.81
C THR A 254 9.88 -2.11 -8.29
N SER A 255 8.94 -1.55 -7.53
CA SER A 255 8.96 -1.60 -6.07
C SER A 255 8.19 -2.80 -5.51
N THR A 256 6.87 -2.75 -5.57
CA THR A 256 6.01 -3.75 -4.93
C THR A 256 6.01 -5.07 -5.69
N GLY A 257 6.02 -5.01 -7.04
CA GLY A 257 5.92 -6.19 -7.90
C GLY A 257 7.18 -7.05 -7.87
N ILE A 258 8.32 -6.52 -8.31
CA ILE A 258 9.54 -7.32 -8.37
C ILE A 258 10.28 -7.36 -7.04
N VAL A 259 10.62 -6.22 -6.44
CA VAL A 259 11.41 -6.22 -5.21
C VAL A 259 10.56 -6.69 -4.03
N GLY A 260 9.39 -6.14 -3.84
CA GLY A 260 8.51 -6.53 -2.75
C GLY A 260 8.19 -8.03 -2.77
N GLN A 261 7.92 -8.60 -3.95
CA GLN A 261 7.46 -9.99 -4.06
C GLN A 261 8.58 -11.00 -4.26
N HIS A 262 9.63 -10.65 -5.03
CA HIS A 262 10.64 -11.63 -5.48
C HIS A 262 12.03 -11.41 -4.89
N PHE A 263 12.23 -10.42 -4.03
CA PHE A 263 13.54 -10.19 -3.41
C PHE A 263 13.99 -11.37 -2.54
N ILE A 264 13.07 -11.95 -1.74
CA ILE A 264 13.38 -13.11 -0.89
C ILE A 264 13.74 -14.33 -1.73
N PRO A 265 12.94 -14.76 -2.75
CA PRO A 265 13.33 -15.84 -3.65
C PRO A 265 14.63 -15.57 -4.41
N PHE A 266 14.86 -14.33 -4.85
CA PHE A 266 16.11 -13.96 -5.53
C PHE A 266 17.33 -14.04 -4.60
N CYS A 267 17.18 -13.65 -3.35
CA CYS A 267 18.20 -13.85 -2.32
C CYS A 267 18.49 -15.34 -2.07
N ALA A 268 17.44 -16.17 -2.03
CA ALA A 268 17.57 -17.62 -1.85
C ALA A 268 18.33 -18.27 -3.03
N ASP A 269 18.06 -17.86 -4.27
CA ASP A 269 18.82 -18.29 -5.46
C ASP A 269 20.33 -17.95 -5.36
N ASN A 270 20.68 -16.95 -4.54
CA ASN A 270 22.05 -16.50 -4.28
C ASN A 270 22.56 -16.92 -2.89
N ASN A 271 21.99 -17.99 -2.31
CA ASN A 271 22.38 -18.57 -1.02
C ASN A 271 22.21 -17.65 0.20
N VAL A 272 21.34 -16.65 0.14
CA VAL A 272 20.97 -15.81 1.28
C VAL A 272 19.71 -16.37 1.93
N GLY A 273 19.81 -16.75 3.21
CA GLY A 273 18.70 -17.38 3.94
C GLY A 273 17.47 -16.45 4.09
N ILE A 274 16.28 -17.06 4.15
CA ILE A 274 14.98 -16.38 4.20
C ILE A 274 14.86 -15.35 5.34
N ILE A 275 15.42 -15.65 6.53
CA ILE A 275 15.39 -14.73 7.68
C ILE A 275 16.20 -13.46 7.36
N MET A 276 17.39 -13.61 6.77
CA MET A 276 18.23 -12.47 6.41
C MET A 276 17.61 -11.67 5.29
N ALA A 277 17.09 -12.31 4.24
CA ALA A 277 16.39 -11.64 3.14
C ALA A 277 15.16 -10.86 3.63
N SER A 278 14.34 -11.46 4.50
CA SER A 278 13.18 -10.76 5.09
C SER A 278 13.59 -9.60 6.00
N SER A 279 14.73 -9.70 6.70
CA SER A 279 15.27 -8.59 7.49
C SER A 279 15.73 -7.43 6.62
N TYR A 280 16.26 -7.66 5.42
CA TYR A 280 16.56 -6.59 4.46
C TYR A 280 15.28 -5.91 3.95
N LEU A 281 14.20 -6.66 3.66
CA LEU A 281 12.91 -6.05 3.32
C LEU A 281 12.35 -5.21 4.49
N ALA A 282 12.50 -5.69 5.71
CA ALA A 282 12.12 -4.91 6.89
C ALA A 282 12.94 -3.63 7.02
N LEU A 283 14.25 -3.70 6.79
CA LEU A 283 15.15 -2.54 6.76
C LEU A 283 14.76 -1.55 5.66
N MET A 284 14.42 -2.04 4.46
CA MET A 284 13.86 -1.20 3.39
C MET A 284 12.58 -0.50 3.84
N GLY A 285 11.69 -1.19 4.57
CA GLY A 285 10.47 -0.60 5.12
C GLY A 285 10.75 0.57 6.07
N PHE A 286 11.76 0.45 6.93
CA PHE A 286 12.19 1.54 7.81
C PHE A 286 12.72 2.74 7.01
N PHE A 287 13.63 2.51 6.06
CA PHE A 287 14.18 3.59 5.24
C PHE A 287 13.16 4.16 4.26
N ASN A 288 12.17 3.41 3.84
CA ASN A 288 11.04 3.90 3.07
C ASN A 288 10.24 4.97 3.84
N PHE A 289 10.02 4.79 5.14
CA PHE A 289 9.41 5.82 5.97
C PHE A 289 10.24 7.11 5.96
N VAL A 290 11.55 7.01 6.19
CA VAL A 290 12.47 8.17 6.16
C VAL A 290 12.49 8.84 4.78
N GLY A 291 12.59 8.04 3.71
CA GLY A 291 12.64 8.51 2.33
C GLY A 291 11.36 9.21 1.89
N THR A 292 10.20 8.67 2.26
CA THR A 292 8.90 9.27 1.93
C THR A 292 8.70 10.61 2.64
N MET A 293 9.08 10.73 3.92
CA MET A 293 9.05 12.01 4.65
C MET A 293 10.00 13.03 4.02
N GLY A 294 11.23 12.60 3.72
CA GLY A 294 12.23 13.43 3.05
C GLY A 294 11.76 13.90 1.66
N SER A 295 11.15 13.00 0.89
CA SER A 295 10.57 13.33 -0.42
C SER A 295 9.42 14.32 -0.32
N GLY A 296 8.55 14.21 0.68
CA GLY A 296 7.50 15.20 0.94
C GLY A 296 8.09 16.59 1.17
N TRP A 297 9.12 16.68 2.03
CA TRP A 297 9.84 17.94 2.30
C TRP A 297 10.55 18.51 1.05
N LEU A 298 11.18 17.65 0.25
CA LEU A 298 11.82 18.04 -1.02
C LEU A 298 10.79 18.49 -2.05
N SER A 299 9.65 17.81 -2.16
CA SER A 299 8.55 18.13 -3.06
C SER A 299 7.99 19.54 -2.84
N ASP A 300 8.04 20.06 -1.61
CA ASP A 300 7.59 21.41 -1.31
C ASP A 300 8.60 22.51 -1.74
N ARG A 301 9.87 22.14 -1.93
CA ARG A 301 10.96 23.08 -2.19
C ARG A 301 11.53 23.01 -3.58
N TYR A 302 11.46 21.85 -4.22
CA TYR A 302 12.08 21.60 -5.51
C TYR A 302 11.05 21.24 -6.57
N ASN A 303 11.47 21.27 -7.83
CA ASN A 303 10.63 20.91 -8.96
C ASN A 303 10.31 19.40 -8.94
N ASN A 304 9.02 19.05 -8.92
CA ASN A 304 8.57 17.66 -8.82
C ASN A 304 8.94 16.79 -10.03
N TYR A 305 9.09 17.39 -11.23
CA TYR A 305 9.58 16.63 -12.39
C TYR A 305 11.04 16.22 -12.22
N THR A 306 11.89 17.13 -11.70
CA THR A 306 13.29 16.83 -11.39
C THR A 306 13.41 15.75 -10.33
N LEU A 307 12.62 15.85 -9.25
CA LEU A 307 12.62 14.85 -8.18
C LEU A 307 12.23 13.47 -8.71
N LEU A 308 11.12 13.38 -9.46
CA LEU A 308 10.68 12.12 -10.04
C LEU A 308 11.69 11.54 -11.03
N GLY A 309 12.28 12.38 -11.90
CA GLY A 309 13.33 11.95 -12.81
C GLY A 309 14.54 11.37 -12.07
N LEU A 310 14.97 12.01 -10.98
CA LEU A 310 16.07 11.50 -10.14
C LEU A 310 15.71 10.19 -9.44
N TYR A 311 14.53 10.11 -8.83
CA TYR A 311 14.10 8.89 -8.14
C TYR A 311 14.04 7.70 -9.09
N TYR A 312 13.38 7.83 -10.25
CA TYR A 312 13.34 6.74 -11.23
C TYR A 312 14.72 6.40 -11.79
N GLY A 313 15.58 7.41 -12.06
CA GLY A 313 16.94 7.19 -12.54
C GLY A 313 17.79 6.40 -11.55
N LEU A 314 17.78 6.80 -10.29
CA LEU A 314 18.53 6.14 -9.22
C LEU A 314 17.99 4.74 -8.93
N ARG A 315 16.66 4.57 -8.96
CA ARG A 315 16.01 3.27 -8.84
C ARG A 315 16.43 2.33 -9.96
N GLY A 316 16.43 2.81 -11.20
CA GLY A 316 16.85 2.03 -12.36
C GLY A 316 18.29 1.53 -12.21
N LEU A 317 19.22 2.40 -11.81
CA LEU A 317 20.62 2.03 -11.53
C LEU A 317 20.71 0.99 -10.42
N SER A 318 19.95 1.16 -9.35
CA SER A 318 19.91 0.23 -8.20
C SER A 318 19.42 -1.16 -8.61
N LEU A 319 18.39 -1.25 -9.45
CA LEU A 319 17.85 -2.52 -9.94
C LEU A 319 18.82 -3.22 -10.89
N LEU A 320 19.53 -2.48 -11.75
CA LEU A 320 20.57 -3.05 -12.62
C LEU A 320 21.80 -3.49 -11.82
N TYR A 321 22.12 -2.83 -10.71
CA TYR A 321 23.26 -3.18 -9.86
C TYR A 321 23.00 -4.47 -9.05
N LEU A 322 21.80 -4.70 -8.53
CA LEU A 322 21.52 -5.80 -7.61
C LEU A 322 21.94 -7.18 -8.13
N PRO A 323 21.67 -7.58 -9.39
CA PRO A 323 22.10 -8.89 -9.93
C PRO A 323 23.61 -9.07 -9.98
N TYR A 324 24.38 -7.99 -9.99
CA TYR A 324 25.87 -8.00 -9.99
C TYR A 324 26.45 -7.80 -8.59
N SER A 325 25.63 -7.62 -7.57
CA SER A 325 26.12 -7.56 -6.19
C SER A 325 26.63 -8.93 -5.76
N ASN A 326 27.59 -8.95 -4.83
CA ASN A 326 28.11 -10.21 -4.30
C ASN A 326 27.15 -10.92 -3.34
N PHE A 327 25.96 -10.36 -3.10
CA PHE A 327 24.98 -10.83 -2.10
C PHE A 327 25.57 -10.96 -0.69
N ASP A 328 26.68 -10.28 -0.38
CA ASP A 328 27.25 -10.18 0.95
C ASP A 328 26.47 -9.17 1.82
N VAL A 329 26.70 -9.24 3.13
CA VAL A 329 25.99 -8.42 4.11
C VAL A 329 26.14 -6.92 3.85
N TYR A 330 27.31 -6.45 3.43
CA TYR A 330 27.57 -5.03 3.20
C TYR A 330 26.82 -4.52 1.95
N SER A 331 26.97 -5.23 0.84
CA SER A 331 26.33 -4.88 -0.44
C SER A 331 24.80 -4.86 -0.30
N LEU A 332 24.21 -5.89 0.33
CA LEU A 332 22.78 -5.97 0.52
C LEU A 332 22.26 -4.95 1.53
N THR A 333 23.01 -4.67 2.61
CA THR A 333 22.61 -3.63 3.58
C THR A 333 22.59 -2.25 2.91
N LEU A 334 23.65 -1.88 2.20
CA LEU A 334 23.72 -0.60 1.50
C LEU A 334 22.64 -0.49 0.44
N TRP A 335 22.41 -1.55 -0.33
CA TRP A 335 21.35 -1.59 -1.32
C TRP A 335 19.96 -1.46 -0.70
N ALA A 336 19.70 -2.17 0.40
CA ALA A 336 18.43 -2.11 1.12
C ALA A 336 18.14 -0.71 1.69
N ILE A 337 19.15 -0.02 2.22
CA ILE A 337 19.05 1.37 2.68
C ILE A 337 18.71 2.28 1.51
N PHE A 338 19.49 2.21 0.45
CA PHE A 338 19.34 3.08 -0.73
C PHE A 338 18.00 2.86 -1.41
N PHE A 339 17.65 1.60 -1.70
CA PHE A 339 16.39 1.25 -2.34
C PHE A 339 15.19 1.58 -1.43
N GLY A 340 15.34 1.37 -0.11
CA GLY A 340 14.33 1.73 0.88
C GLY A 340 14.02 3.22 0.88
N LEU A 341 15.04 4.09 0.87
CA LEU A 341 14.85 5.55 0.78
C LEU A 341 14.05 5.97 -0.46
N ASP A 342 14.17 5.24 -1.55
CA ASP A 342 13.49 5.51 -2.81
C ASP A 342 12.15 4.76 -2.97
N PHE A 343 11.87 3.72 -2.17
CA PHE A 343 10.80 2.73 -2.41
C PHE A 343 9.43 3.36 -2.72
N ILE A 344 8.96 4.32 -1.90
CA ILE A 344 7.71 5.08 -2.09
C ILE A 344 7.98 6.61 -2.21
N ALA A 345 9.23 7.03 -2.34
CA ALA A 345 9.58 8.45 -2.45
C ALA A 345 8.94 9.16 -3.64
N THR A 346 8.50 8.42 -4.66
CA THR A 346 7.76 8.93 -5.81
C THR A 346 6.34 9.38 -5.50
N VAL A 347 5.75 8.95 -4.38
CA VAL A 347 4.34 9.23 -4.03
C VAL A 347 4.09 10.72 -3.76
N PRO A 348 4.80 11.41 -2.84
CA PRO A 348 4.51 12.81 -2.54
C PRO A 348 4.54 13.74 -3.76
N PRO A 349 5.58 13.73 -4.62
CA PRO A 349 5.58 14.56 -5.81
C PRO A 349 4.49 14.16 -6.83
N THR A 350 4.12 12.88 -6.95
CA THR A 350 3.05 12.44 -7.84
C THR A 350 1.68 12.93 -7.37
N VAL A 351 1.39 12.85 -6.07
CA VAL A 351 0.17 13.40 -5.45
C VAL A 351 0.07 14.91 -5.71
N LYS A 352 1.18 15.63 -5.51
CA LYS A 352 1.22 17.08 -5.72
C LYS A 352 0.97 17.45 -7.18
N LEU A 353 1.60 16.75 -8.12
CA LEU A 353 1.35 16.94 -9.56
C LEU A 353 -0.10 16.60 -9.94
N SER A 354 -0.68 15.55 -9.38
CA SER A 354 -2.09 15.23 -9.59
C SER A 354 -2.99 16.38 -9.13
N GLY A 355 -2.74 16.95 -7.96
CA GLY A 355 -3.46 18.14 -7.47
C GLY A 355 -3.28 19.37 -8.37
N GLN A 356 -2.08 19.58 -8.90
CA GLN A 356 -1.79 20.70 -9.82
C GLN A 356 -2.48 20.55 -11.17
N PHE A 357 -2.57 19.33 -11.73
CA PHE A 357 -3.19 19.09 -13.03
C PHE A 357 -4.71 18.97 -12.98
N PHE A 358 -5.27 18.39 -11.92
CA PHE A 358 -6.70 18.05 -11.85
C PHE A 358 -7.46 18.86 -10.79
N GLY A 359 -6.76 19.80 -10.12
CA GLY A 359 -7.34 20.68 -9.12
C GLY A 359 -7.49 20.01 -7.74
N MET A 360 -7.84 20.84 -6.74
CA MET A 360 -7.88 20.39 -5.35
C MET A 360 -8.98 19.35 -5.07
N ILE A 361 -10.09 19.41 -5.81
CA ILE A 361 -11.23 18.49 -5.62
C ILE A 361 -11.01 17.17 -6.36
N ASN A 362 -10.66 17.22 -7.64
CA ASN A 362 -10.51 16.03 -8.48
C ASN A 362 -9.14 15.37 -8.35
N GLY A 363 -8.09 16.12 -7.99
CA GLY A 363 -6.73 15.62 -7.87
C GLY A 363 -6.59 14.37 -6.98
N PRO A 364 -7.11 14.36 -5.76
CA PRO A 364 -7.09 13.17 -4.91
C PRO A 364 -7.85 11.96 -5.49
N ILE A 365 -8.98 12.21 -6.18
CA ILE A 365 -9.78 11.15 -6.81
C ILE A 365 -9.00 10.55 -8.00
N VAL A 366 -8.42 11.41 -8.84
CA VAL A 366 -7.60 10.99 -9.98
C VAL A 366 -6.34 10.26 -9.51
N PHE A 367 -5.72 10.71 -8.41
CA PHE A 367 -4.60 10.00 -7.81
C PHE A 367 -4.96 8.57 -7.39
N GLY A 368 -6.19 8.32 -6.92
CA GLY A 368 -6.69 6.97 -6.65
C GLY A 368 -6.61 6.06 -7.88
N TRP A 369 -6.93 6.58 -9.07
CA TRP A 369 -6.80 5.85 -10.33
C TRP A 369 -5.35 5.67 -10.79
N ILE A 370 -4.50 6.68 -10.56
CA ILE A 370 -3.05 6.60 -10.79
C ILE A 370 -2.45 5.52 -9.87
N PHE A 371 -2.89 5.45 -8.61
CA PHE A 371 -2.50 4.38 -7.68
C PHE A 371 -3.01 3.00 -8.15
N GLY A 372 -4.19 2.93 -8.77
CA GLY A 372 -4.66 1.73 -9.45
C GLY A 372 -3.67 1.26 -10.54
N ALA A 373 -3.14 2.19 -11.34
CA ALA A 373 -2.10 1.86 -12.33
C ALA A 373 -0.82 1.31 -11.67
N HIS A 374 -0.40 1.84 -10.52
CA HIS A 374 0.70 1.28 -9.73
C HIS A 374 0.45 -0.18 -9.35
N GLN A 375 -0.73 -0.49 -8.87
CA GLN A 375 -1.08 -1.86 -8.48
C GLN A 375 -1.17 -2.81 -9.70
N LEU A 376 -1.58 -2.32 -10.87
CA LEU A 376 -1.49 -3.08 -12.12
C LEU A 376 -0.04 -3.39 -12.49
N GLY A 377 0.87 -2.42 -12.33
CA GLY A 377 2.31 -2.65 -12.51
C GLY A 377 2.84 -3.72 -11.56
N SER A 378 2.42 -3.64 -10.29
CA SER A 378 2.76 -4.65 -9.28
C SER A 378 2.25 -6.05 -9.67
N ALA A 379 1.02 -6.15 -10.19
CA ALA A 379 0.43 -7.41 -10.65
C ALA A 379 1.24 -8.05 -11.80
N VAL A 380 1.58 -7.24 -12.80
CA VAL A 380 2.38 -7.68 -13.96
C VAL A 380 3.75 -8.19 -13.52
N ALA A 381 4.43 -7.46 -12.63
CA ALA A 381 5.76 -7.86 -12.18
C ALA A 381 5.72 -9.04 -11.21
N ALA A 382 4.73 -9.12 -10.33
CA ALA A 382 4.60 -10.25 -9.42
C ALA A 382 4.48 -11.58 -10.18
N TYR A 383 3.60 -11.67 -11.16
CA TYR A 383 3.46 -12.87 -11.97
C TYR A 383 4.63 -13.04 -12.97
N GLY A 384 4.96 -11.96 -13.70
CA GLY A 384 5.97 -12.02 -14.78
C GLY A 384 7.36 -12.36 -14.28
N SER A 385 7.75 -11.93 -13.07
CA SER A 385 9.05 -12.28 -12.48
C SER A 385 9.11 -13.76 -12.05
N GLY A 386 8.01 -14.30 -11.51
CA GLY A 386 7.90 -15.74 -11.22
C GLY A 386 8.02 -16.58 -12.49
N LEU A 387 7.28 -16.20 -13.53
CA LEU A 387 7.35 -16.87 -14.83
C LEU A 387 8.77 -16.79 -15.46
N SER A 388 9.43 -15.61 -15.36
CA SER A 388 10.83 -15.45 -15.79
C SER A 388 11.76 -16.43 -15.07
N ARG A 389 11.60 -16.60 -13.76
CA ARG A 389 12.39 -17.54 -12.96
C ARG A 389 12.18 -18.99 -13.37
N ASP A 390 10.93 -19.38 -13.63
CA ASP A 390 10.61 -20.77 -13.99
C ASP A 390 11.11 -21.12 -15.41
N ILE A 391 10.93 -20.21 -16.39
CA ILE A 391 11.34 -20.46 -17.78
C ILE A 391 12.84 -20.28 -17.99
N LEU A 392 13.43 -19.23 -17.41
CA LEU A 392 14.83 -18.85 -17.65
C LEU A 392 15.78 -19.30 -16.53
N SER A 393 15.25 -19.91 -15.47
CA SER A 393 15.97 -20.30 -14.26
C SER A 393 16.70 -19.16 -13.56
N THR A 394 16.26 -17.91 -13.80
CA THR A 394 16.85 -16.70 -13.19
C THR A 394 15.91 -15.52 -13.17
N TYR A 395 16.07 -14.64 -12.16
CA TYR A 395 15.36 -13.37 -12.07
C TYR A 395 16.05 -12.20 -12.81
N VAL A 396 17.29 -12.39 -13.26
CA VAL A 396 18.13 -11.31 -13.83
C VAL A 396 17.43 -10.55 -14.96
N PRO A 397 16.76 -11.21 -15.94
CA PRO A 397 16.05 -10.51 -17.01
C PRO A 397 14.91 -9.63 -16.49
N ALA A 398 14.18 -10.07 -15.45
CA ALA A 398 13.11 -9.31 -14.85
C ALA A 398 13.64 -8.03 -14.16
N PHE A 399 14.76 -8.13 -13.42
CA PHE A 399 15.42 -6.97 -12.82
C PHE A 399 15.93 -5.98 -13.86
N PHE A 400 16.49 -6.46 -14.99
CA PHE A 400 16.94 -5.60 -16.08
C PHE A 400 15.77 -4.88 -16.75
N LEU A 401 14.69 -5.62 -17.09
CA LEU A 401 13.50 -5.01 -17.67
C LEU A 401 12.93 -3.93 -16.75
N ALA A 402 12.87 -4.18 -15.44
CA ALA A 402 12.42 -3.23 -14.44
C ALA A 402 13.35 -2.00 -14.37
N GLY A 403 14.66 -2.19 -14.36
CA GLY A 403 15.65 -1.10 -14.37
C GLY A 403 15.54 -0.23 -15.63
N PHE A 404 15.42 -0.83 -16.81
CA PHE A 404 15.22 -0.10 -18.06
C PHE A 404 13.88 0.65 -18.10
N ALA A 405 12.79 0.07 -17.56
CA ALA A 405 11.51 0.76 -17.45
C ALA A 405 11.63 2.03 -16.60
N CYS A 406 12.45 2.02 -15.54
CA CYS A 406 12.73 3.24 -14.75
C CYS A 406 13.40 4.33 -15.58
N PHE A 407 14.34 3.99 -16.49
CA PHE A 407 14.93 4.99 -17.38
C PHE A 407 13.91 5.57 -18.37
N VAL A 408 12.96 4.79 -18.84
CA VAL A 408 11.84 5.31 -19.64
C VAL A 408 11.05 6.35 -18.83
N ALA A 409 10.74 6.07 -17.56
CA ALA A 409 10.08 7.05 -16.69
C ALA A 409 10.95 8.30 -16.46
N THR A 410 12.26 8.12 -16.28
CA THR A 410 13.21 9.26 -16.17
C THR A 410 13.18 10.13 -17.42
N VAL A 411 13.25 9.54 -18.61
CA VAL A 411 13.22 10.27 -19.88
C VAL A 411 11.91 11.05 -20.03
N LEU A 412 10.78 10.47 -19.64
CA LEU A 412 9.47 11.15 -19.67
C LEU A 412 9.48 12.42 -18.78
N PHE A 413 10.06 12.35 -17.57
CA PHE A 413 10.14 13.50 -16.69
C PHE A 413 11.17 14.56 -17.17
N VAL A 414 12.30 14.14 -17.73
CA VAL A 414 13.28 15.04 -18.36
C VAL A 414 12.63 15.74 -19.54
N TYR A 415 11.86 15.04 -20.36
CA TYR A 415 11.09 15.64 -21.45
C TYR A 415 10.13 16.71 -20.95
N LEU A 416 9.33 16.42 -19.91
CA LEU A 416 8.43 17.41 -19.31
C LEU A 416 9.14 18.62 -18.73
N LEU A 417 10.30 18.41 -18.12
CA LEU A 417 11.13 19.48 -17.56
C LEU A 417 11.67 20.41 -18.67
N THR A 418 12.12 19.82 -19.79
CA THR A 418 12.79 20.53 -20.88
C THR A 418 11.78 21.28 -21.75
N PHE A 419 10.72 20.60 -22.19
CA PHE A 419 9.78 21.16 -23.17
C PHE A 419 8.60 21.89 -22.53
N LYS A 420 8.40 21.76 -21.20
CA LYS A 420 7.33 22.43 -20.43
C LYS A 420 6.02 22.53 -21.21
N PRO A 421 5.48 21.42 -21.72
CA PRO A 421 4.24 21.45 -22.48
C PRO A 421 3.19 22.15 -21.64
N LYS A 422 2.52 23.18 -22.21
CA LYS A 422 1.41 23.87 -21.54
C LYS A 422 0.24 22.91 -21.49
N PHE A 423 0.16 22.11 -20.46
CA PHE A 423 -1.09 21.42 -20.13
C PHE A 423 -2.04 22.48 -19.56
N SER A 424 -2.73 23.22 -20.47
CA SER A 424 -3.74 24.19 -20.05
C SER A 424 -4.88 23.42 -19.39
N ILE A 425 -4.98 23.55 -18.09
CA ILE A 425 -6.16 23.17 -17.37
C ILE A 425 -7.16 24.29 -17.58
N ASN A 426 -8.09 24.12 -18.53
CA ASN A 426 -9.40 24.72 -18.37
C ASN A 426 -10.06 23.95 -17.23
N ALA A 427 -9.74 24.28 -15.99
CA ALA A 427 -10.58 23.92 -14.88
C ALA A 427 -11.98 24.44 -15.22
N PRO A 428 -13.04 23.61 -15.27
CA PRO A 428 -14.38 24.13 -15.26
C PRO A 428 -14.49 24.89 -13.93
N SER A 429 -14.40 26.22 -14.01
CA SER A 429 -14.82 27.08 -12.96
C SER A 429 -16.31 26.82 -12.78
N GLU A 430 -16.71 26.50 -11.56
CA GLU A 430 -18.09 26.60 -11.09
C GLU A 430 -19.12 25.69 -11.77
N ALA A 431 -19.23 24.44 -11.28
CA ALA A 431 -20.49 23.75 -11.22
C ALA A 431 -20.40 22.64 -10.16
N LEU A 432 -20.57 22.99 -8.90
CA LEU A 432 -21.30 22.23 -7.87
C LEU A 432 -21.58 23.17 -6.69
#